data_3d338a4de7fb0000388a4d2f1df00029
#
_entry.id   3d338a4de7fb0000388a4d2f1df00029
#
_cell.length_a   1.000
_cell.length_b   1.000
_cell.length_c   1.000
_cell.angle_alpha   90.00
_cell.angle_beta   90.00
_cell.angle_gamma   90.00
#
_symmetry.space_group_name_H-M   'P 1'
#
loop_
_entity.id
_entity.type
_entity.pdbx_description
1 polymer ?
#
loop_
_entity_poly.entity_id
_entity_poly.type
_entity_poly.pdbx_seq_one_letter_code
_entity_poly.pdbx_strand_id
1 'polypeptide(L)'
;MTVQHEIKSQLAKLLATEDILVEHKKVETAEFNVQTRVLTLPMWEKASNGVIDMLVGHEVGHALYTPNTEWWKEVQIPQQFVNVVEDARIEKLIKRRYEGLNKTFYNAYHELSDKDFFDIENKDMSDFNLADRVNFCLLYTSPSPRDSALSRMPSSA
;
A
#
# COMPACT_ATOMS: atom_id res chain seq x y z
N MET A 1 -11.98 19.33 10.70
CA MET A 1 -11.14 18.13 10.65
C MET A 1 -11.11 17.50 12.04
N THR A 2 -11.21 16.19 12.14
CA THR A 2 -11.04 15.51 13.43
C THR A 2 -9.55 15.44 13.78
N VAL A 3 -9.20 15.36 15.06
CA VAL A 3 -7.82 15.19 15.55
C VAL A 3 -7.14 14.00 14.86
N GLN A 4 -7.89 12.94 14.57
CA GLN A 4 -7.39 11.75 13.91
C GLN A 4 -6.97 12.01 12.45
N HIS A 5 -7.72 12.80 11.69
CA HIS A 5 -7.36 13.18 10.33
C HIS A 5 -6.07 14.01 10.31
N GLU A 6 -5.88 14.89 11.29
CA GLU A 6 -4.67 15.68 11.41
C GLU A 6 -3.44 14.81 11.70
N ILE A 7 -3.56 13.83 12.59
CA ILE A 7 -2.49 12.86 12.89
C ILE A 7 -2.09 12.08 11.63
N LYS A 8 -3.06 11.60 10.84
CA LYS A 8 -2.77 10.87 9.59
C LYS A 8 -2.11 11.75 8.55
N SER A 9 -2.53 13.01 8.45
CA SER A 9 -1.89 14.00 7.56
C SER A 9 -0.44 14.27 7.97
N GLN A 10 -0.15 14.42 9.26
CA GLN A 10 1.22 14.57 9.76
C GLN A 10 2.07 13.33 9.51
N LEU A 11 1.52 12.13 9.74
CA LEU A 11 2.21 10.87 9.45
C LEU A 11 2.61 10.80 7.97
N ALA A 12 1.69 11.11 7.05
CA ALA A 12 1.96 11.10 5.61
C ALA A 12 3.10 12.03 5.24
N LYS A 13 3.09 13.27 5.73
CA LYS A 13 4.14 14.27 5.48
C LYS A 13 5.50 13.84 6.03
N LEU A 14 5.53 13.29 7.24
CA LEU A 14 6.77 12.79 7.86
C LEU A 14 7.37 11.63 7.07
N LEU A 15 6.56 10.66 6.67
CA LEU A 15 7.02 9.51 5.88
C LEU A 15 7.46 9.91 4.47
N ALA A 16 6.73 10.83 3.82
CA ALA A 16 7.06 11.33 2.49
C ALA A 16 8.33 12.20 2.49
N THR A 17 8.75 12.72 3.66
CA THR A 17 9.84 13.70 3.80
C THR A 17 9.64 14.98 2.98
N GLU A 18 8.38 15.31 2.69
CA GLU A 18 7.96 16.52 2.00
C GLU A 18 6.59 16.99 2.48
N ASP A 19 6.25 18.25 2.23
CA ASP A 19 4.98 18.86 2.60
C ASP A 19 3.91 18.58 1.53
N ILE A 20 3.49 17.31 1.42
CA ILE A 20 2.39 16.91 0.52
C ILE A 20 1.05 17.45 1.01
N LEU A 21 0.15 17.76 0.09
CA LEU A 21 -1.22 18.09 0.43
C LEU A 21 -2.01 16.82 0.74
N VAL A 22 -2.63 16.74 1.91
CA VAL A 22 -3.45 15.59 2.33
C VAL A 22 -4.91 16.00 2.43
N GLU A 23 -5.75 15.31 1.68
CA GLU A 23 -7.21 15.52 1.67
C GLU A 23 -7.92 14.28 2.18
N HIS A 24 -8.99 14.46 2.96
CA HIS A 24 -9.86 13.39 3.42
C HIS A 24 -11.21 13.49 2.69
N LYS A 25 -11.55 12.46 1.91
CA LYS A 25 -12.74 12.45 1.06
C LYS A 25 -13.53 11.15 1.20
N LYS A 26 -14.80 11.18 0.81
CA LYS A 26 -15.61 9.96 0.67
C LYS A 26 -15.28 9.29 -0.66
N VAL A 27 -14.21 8.51 -0.67
CA VAL A 27 -13.71 7.73 -1.81
C VAL A 27 -13.58 6.27 -1.43
N GLU A 28 -13.53 5.40 -2.43
CA GLU A 28 -13.46 3.94 -2.21
C GLU A 28 -12.09 3.48 -1.73
N THR A 29 -11.01 4.17 -2.13
CA THR A 29 -9.65 3.85 -1.73
C THR A 29 -8.81 5.10 -1.56
N ALA A 30 -7.59 4.94 -1.01
CA ALA A 30 -6.58 5.99 -1.03
C ALA A 30 -5.98 6.15 -2.43
N GLU A 31 -5.47 7.33 -2.73
CA GLU A 31 -4.81 7.63 -3.99
C GLU A 31 -3.77 8.74 -3.82
N PHE A 32 -2.61 8.58 -4.41
CA PHE A 32 -1.61 9.63 -4.50
C PHE A 32 -1.42 10.12 -5.94
N ASN A 33 -1.67 11.39 -6.17
CA ASN A 33 -1.42 12.02 -7.46
C ASN A 33 0.04 12.48 -7.53
N VAL A 34 0.85 11.78 -8.33
CA VAL A 34 2.30 12.04 -8.47
C VAL A 34 2.60 13.40 -9.08
N GLN A 35 1.69 13.94 -9.91
CA GLN A 35 1.89 15.24 -10.59
C GLN A 35 1.55 16.41 -9.67
N THR A 36 0.40 16.35 -9.02
CA THR A 36 -0.08 17.42 -8.14
C THR A 36 0.43 17.32 -6.70
N ARG A 37 1.04 16.18 -6.34
CA ARG A 37 1.53 15.86 -4.99
C ARG A 37 0.42 15.90 -3.93
N VAL A 38 -0.78 15.46 -4.31
CA VAL A 38 -1.95 15.37 -3.44
C VAL A 38 -2.20 13.93 -3.05
N LEU A 39 -2.27 13.68 -1.76
CA LEU A 39 -2.71 12.41 -1.16
C LEU A 39 -4.19 12.53 -0.77
N THR A 40 -5.03 11.69 -1.35
CA THR A 40 -6.43 11.55 -0.96
C THR A 40 -6.59 10.31 -0.08
N LEU A 41 -7.09 10.49 1.13
CA LEU A 41 -7.37 9.40 2.07
C LEU A 41 -8.88 9.18 2.19
N PRO A 42 -9.36 7.92 2.23
CA PRO A 42 -10.75 7.62 2.40
C PRO A 42 -11.25 7.92 3.82
N MET A 43 -12.49 8.35 3.93
CA MET A 43 -13.19 8.54 5.20
C MET A 43 -13.99 7.27 5.53
N TRP A 44 -13.31 6.18 5.85
CA TRP A 44 -13.97 4.92 6.20
C TRP A 44 -14.28 4.86 7.68
N GLU A 45 -15.57 4.77 8.01
CA GLU A 45 -16.03 4.69 9.40
C GLU A 45 -15.65 3.37 10.10
N LYS A 46 -15.48 2.29 9.33
CA LYS A 46 -15.22 0.95 9.84
C LYS A 46 -13.76 0.49 9.71
N ALA A 47 -12.88 1.29 9.12
CA ALA A 47 -11.47 0.94 9.02
C ALA A 47 -10.76 1.16 10.35
N SER A 48 -9.90 0.20 10.72
CA SER A 48 -9.01 0.39 11.86
C SER A 48 -7.95 1.45 11.56
N ASN A 49 -7.36 1.98 12.62
CA ASN A 49 -6.20 2.88 12.47
C ASN A 49 -5.05 2.22 11.71
N GLY A 50 -4.84 0.90 11.91
CA GLY A 50 -3.81 0.15 11.23
C GLY A 50 -4.02 0.06 9.72
N VAL A 51 -5.27 -0.11 9.27
CA VAL A 51 -5.60 -0.09 7.84
C VAL A 51 -5.34 1.28 7.23
N ILE A 52 -5.74 2.36 7.89
CA ILE A 52 -5.46 3.72 7.40
C ILE A 52 -3.95 4.00 7.37
N ASP A 53 -3.20 3.57 8.39
CA ASP A 53 -1.73 3.72 8.40
C ASP A 53 -1.05 2.93 7.28
N MET A 54 -1.55 1.75 6.95
CA MET A 54 -1.09 0.96 5.81
C MET A 54 -1.37 1.70 4.50
N LEU A 55 -2.57 2.25 4.30
CA LEU A 55 -2.91 3.05 3.12
C LEU A 55 -1.99 4.27 3.01
N VAL A 56 -1.78 5.00 4.11
CA VAL A 56 -0.82 6.13 4.13
C VAL A 56 0.58 5.66 3.72
N GLY A 57 1.06 4.55 4.27
CA GLY A 57 2.38 4.00 3.93
C GLY A 57 2.48 3.60 2.45
N HIS A 58 1.43 3.00 1.90
CA HIS A 58 1.36 2.62 0.48
C HIS A 58 1.45 3.86 -0.43
N GLU A 59 0.59 4.84 -0.20
CA GLU A 59 0.55 6.06 -1.03
C GLU A 59 1.82 6.91 -0.90
N VAL A 60 2.42 6.96 0.28
CA VAL A 60 3.74 7.57 0.48
C VAL A 60 4.82 6.79 -0.28
N GLY A 61 4.68 5.48 -0.42
CA GLY A 61 5.53 4.67 -1.30
C GLY A 61 5.49 5.18 -2.74
N HIS A 62 4.31 5.48 -3.27
CA HIS A 62 4.16 6.13 -4.58
C HIS A 62 4.79 7.53 -4.61
N ALA A 63 4.55 8.34 -3.57
CA ALA A 63 5.13 9.68 -3.47
C ALA A 63 6.67 9.68 -3.56
N LEU A 64 7.31 8.70 -2.94
CA LEU A 64 8.78 8.60 -2.87
C LEU A 64 9.41 7.91 -4.08
N TYR A 65 8.73 6.94 -4.67
CA TYR A 65 9.38 5.99 -5.58
C TYR A 65 8.76 5.88 -6.96
N THR A 66 7.50 6.29 -7.16
CA THR A 66 6.86 6.23 -8.49
C THR A 66 7.31 7.43 -9.33
N PRO A 67 7.92 7.18 -10.50
CA PRO A 67 8.33 8.26 -11.39
C PRO A 67 7.13 9.06 -11.91
N ASN A 68 7.29 10.38 -12.01
CA ASN A 68 6.30 11.26 -12.64
C ASN A 68 6.41 11.25 -14.18
N THR A 69 6.51 10.05 -14.77
CA THR A 69 6.60 9.82 -16.22
C THR A 69 5.75 8.63 -16.60
N GLU A 70 5.16 8.67 -17.78
CA GLU A 70 4.30 7.60 -18.30
C GLU A 70 5.14 6.54 -19.04
N TRP A 71 6.24 6.09 -18.44
CA TRP A 71 7.21 5.15 -19.01
C TRP A 71 6.57 3.82 -19.50
N TRP A 72 5.47 3.40 -18.87
CA TRP A 72 4.76 2.16 -19.24
C TRP A 72 4.13 2.22 -20.62
N LYS A 73 3.89 3.41 -21.18
CA LYS A 73 3.36 3.55 -22.55
C LYS A 73 4.33 3.05 -23.60
N GLU A 74 5.63 3.06 -23.32
CA GLU A 74 6.69 2.60 -24.23
C GLU A 74 6.77 1.08 -24.29
N VAL A 75 6.35 0.36 -23.25
CA VAL A 75 6.51 -1.10 -23.12
C VAL A 75 5.29 -1.91 -23.57
N GLN A 76 4.22 -1.27 -24.03
CA GLN A 76 2.98 -1.90 -24.53
C GLN A 76 2.38 -2.97 -23.59
N ILE A 77 2.55 -2.81 -22.27
CA ILE A 77 1.99 -3.67 -21.25
C ILE A 77 0.68 -3.06 -20.74
N PRO A 78 -0.40 -3.84 -20.56
CA PRO A 78 -1.63 -3.32 -19.98
C PRO A 78 -1.37 -2.68 -18.61
N GLN A 79 -1.91 -1.48 -18.40
CA GLN A 79 -1.66 -0.65 -17.22
C GLN A 79 -1.94 -1.39 -15.90
N GLN A 80 -2.96 -2.25 -15.86
CA GLN A 80 -3.30 -3.05 -14.69
C GLN A 80 -2.13 -3.91 -14.17
N PHE A 81 -1.32 -4.50 -15.08
CA PHE A 81 -0.13 -5.27 -14.68
C PHE A 81 0.99 -4.37 -14.19
N VAL A 82 1.15 -3.21 -14.83
CA VAL A 82 2.12 -2.20 -14.39
C VAL A 82 1.80 -1.75 -12.97
N ASN A 83 0.53 -1.46 -12.67
CA ASN A 83 0.09 -1.03 -11.34
C ASN A 83 0.43 -2.10 -10.29
N VAL A 84 0.05 -3.36 -10.51
CA VAL A 84 0.31 -4.45 -9.56
C VAL A 84 1.81 -4.63 -9.27
N VAL A 85 2.65 -4.56 -10.31
CA VAL A 85 4.11 -4.68 -10.14
C VAL A 85 4.68 -3.46 -9.44
N GLU A 86 4.18 -2.26 -9.78
CA GLU A 86 4.60 -1.02 -9.14
C GLU A 86 4.23 -1.00 -7.66
N ASP A 87 3.02 -1.41 -7.30
CA ASP A 87 2.56 -1.52 -5.91
C ASP A 87 3.48 -2.45 -5.11
N ALA A 88 3.78 -3.63 -5.63
CA ALA A 88 4.72 -4.56 -5.00
C ALA A 88 6.12 -3.95 -4.85
N ARG A 89 6.58 -3.19 -5.86
CA ARG A 89 7.89 -2.53 -5.85
C ARG A 89 7.95 -1.44 -4.79
N ILE A 90 6.98 -0.52 -4.77
CA ILE A 90 6.99 0.60 -3.83
C ILE A 90 6.80 0.13 -2.39
N GLU A 91 5.96 -0.87 -2.15
CA GLU A 91 5.79 -1.45 -0.83
C GLU A 91 7.08 -2.08 -0.31
N LYS A 92 7.81 -2.82 -1.15
CA LYS A 92 9.10 -3.38 -0.78
C LYS A 92 10.11 -2.29 -0.40
N LEU A 93 10.11 -1.16 -1.11
CA LEU A 93 11.01 -0.05 -0.85
C LEU A 93 10.64 0.71 0.41
N ILE A 94 9.36 1.04 0.61
CA ILE A 94 8.90 1.76 1.80
C ILE A 94 9.08 0.94 3.09
N LYS A 95 8.83 -0.37 3.04
CA LYS A 95 9.05 -1.31 4.15
C LYS A 95 10.54 -1.45 4.51
N ARG A 96 11.44 -1.31 3.54
CA ARG A 96 12.90 -1.28 3.80
C ARG A 96 13.34 0.03 4.42
N ARG A 97 12.75 1.14 4.02
CA ARG A 97 13.05 2.47 4.55
C ARG A 97 12.53 2.63 5.96
N TYR A 98 11.32 2.17 6.21
CA TYR A 98 10.61 2.27 7.49
C TYR A 98 10.20 0.89 7.98
N GLU A 99 11.09 0.23 8.67
CA GLU A 99 10.91 -1.18 9.10
C GLU A 99 9.68 -1.41 9.96
N GLY A 100 9.24 -0.39 10.72
CA GLY A 100 8.01 -0.44 11.50
C GLY A 100 6.75 -0.69 10.67
N LEU A 101 6.76 -0.27 9.39
CA LEU A 101 5.65 -0.51 8.48
C LEU A 101 5.43 -1.98 8.13
N ASN A 102 6.44 -2.85 8.24
CA ASN A 102 6.26 -4.28 8.00
C ASN A 102 5.13 -4.86 8.83
N LYS A 103 5.09 -4.52 10.13
CA LYS A 103 4.04 -4.98 11.04
C LYS A 103 2.69 -4.34 10.69
N THR A 104 2.68 -3.07 10.33
CA THR A 104 1.47 -2.33 9.94
C THR A 104 0.83 -2.96 8.70
N PHE A 105 1.61 -3.18 7.64
CA PHE A 105 1.13 -3.82 6.41
C PHE A 105 0.63 -5.24 6.66
N TYR A 106 1.39 -6.05 7.39
CA TYR A 106 1.01 -7.42 7.72
C TYR A 106 -0.35 -7.47 8.43
N ASN A 107 -0.51 -6.72 9.52
CA ASN A 107 -1.74 -6.72 10.30
C ASN A 107 -2.92 -6.14 9.51
N ALA A 108 -2.70 -5.10 8.72
CA ALA A 108 -3.76 -4.48 7.93
C ALA A 108 -4.28 -5.40 6.83
N TYR A 109 -3.39 -6.10 6.11
CA TYR A 109 -3.82 -7.07 5.10
C TYR A 109 -4.56 -8.26 5.71
N HIS A 110 -4.15 -8.75 6.88
CA HIS A 110 -4.91 -9.77 7.61
C HIS A 110 -6.29 -9.27 8.03
N GLU A 111 -6.38 -8.04 8.55
CA GLU A 111 -7.68 -7.46 8.90
C GLU A 111 -8.60 -7.31 7.68
N LEU A 112 -8.07 -6.88 6.54
CA LEU A 112 -8.86 -6.76 5.30
C LEU A 112 -9.29 -8.13 4.78
N SER A 113 -8.43 -9.15 4.88
CA SER A 113 -8.76 -10.52 4.55
C SER A 113 -9.86 -11.09 5.44
N ASP A 114 -9.72 -10.95 6.77
CA ASP A 114 -10.69 -11.45 7.75
C ASP A 114 -12.08 -10.80 7.60
N LYS A 115 -12.13 -9.60 7.05
CA LYS A 115 -13.37 -8.88 6.74
C LYS A 115 -13.90 -9.13 5.34
N ASP A 116 -13.28 -10.04 4.59
CA ASP A 116 -13.56 -10.32 3.17
C ASP A 116 -13.69 -9.03 2.32
N PHE A 117 -12.83 -8.05 2.60
CA PHE A 117 -12.84 -6.76 1.93
C PHE A 117 -12.74 -6.89 0.40
N PHE A 118 -12.05 -7.92 -0.07
CA PHE A 118 -11.85 -8.20 -1.48
C PHE A 118 -12.94 -9.09 -2.09
N ASP A 119 -13.97 -9.47 -1.30
CA ASP A 119 -15.07 -10.34 -1.73
C ASP A 119 -14.57 -11.64 -2.41
N ILE A 120 -13.63 -12.33 -1.73
CA ILE A 120 -12.95 -13.52 -2.26
C ILE A 120 -13.62 -14.80 -1.78
N GLU A 121 -14.21 -14.81 -0.58
CA GLU A 121 -14.70 -16.04 0.08
C GLU A 121 -15.78 -16.79 -0.73
N ASN A 122 -16.57 -16.06 -1.53
CA ASN A 122 -17.66 -16.62 -2.32
C ASN A 122 -17.36 -16.71 -3.83
N LYS A 123 -16.12 -16.45 -4.24
CA LYS A 123 -15.72 -16.45 -5.66
C LYS A 123 -14.67 -17.51 -5.93
N ASP A 124 -14.77 -18.16 -7.09
CA ASP A 124 -13.70 -19.03 -7.57
C ASP A 124 -12.54 -18.16 -8.08
N MET A 125 -11.30 -18.59 -7.85
CA MET A 125 -10.13 -17.90 -8.37
C MET A 125 -10.11 -17.79 -9.90
N SER A 126 -10.88 -18.61 -10.60
CA SER A 126 -11.08 -18.51 -12.04
C SER A 126 -11.89 -17.30 -12.49
N ASP A 127 -12.70 -16.73 -11.59
CA ASP A 127 -13.52 -15.54 -11.87
C ASP A 127 -12.71 -14.24 -11.89
N PHE A 128 -11.49 -14.29 -11.32
CA PHE A 128 -10.58 -13.16 -11.28
C PHE A 128 -9.66 -13.14 -12.49
N ASN A 129 -9.38 -11.96 -13.01
CA ASN A 129 -8.38 -11.79 -14.06
C ASN A 129 -6.96 -12.10 -13.54
N LEU A 130 -6.00 -12.24 -14.45
CA LEU A 130 -4.63 -12.59 -14.06
C LEU A 130 -3.97 -11.53 -13.18
N ALA A 131 -4.25 -10.24 -13.40
CA ALA A 131 -3.68 -9.16 -12.59
C ALA A 131 -4.20 -9.23 -11.14
N ASP A 132 -5.49 -9.48 -10.94
CA ASP A 132 -6.08 -9.65 -9.61
C ASP A 132 -5.46 -10.84 -8.88
N ARG A 133 -5.30 -11.98 -9.55
CA ARG A 133 -4.67 -13.18 -8.96
C ARG A 133 -3.23 -12.91 -8.54
N VAL A 134 -2.45 -12.21 -9.36
CA VAL A 134 -1.07 -11.82 -9.01
C VAL A 134 -1.07 -10.88 -7.83
N ASN A 135 -1.98 -9.92 -7.79
CA ASN A 135 -2.12 -8.98 -6.69
C ASN A 135 -2.43 -9.72 -5.37
N PHE A 136 -3.40 -10.62 -5.37
CA PHE A 136 -3.71 -11.45 -4.20
C PHE A 136 -2.51 -12.27 -3.75
N CYS A 137 -1.79 -12.92 -4.68
CA CYS A 137 -0.56 -13.64 -4.32
C CYS A 137 0.46 -12.73 -3.62
N LEU A 138 0.68 -11.52 -4.10
CA LEU A 138 1.63 -10.58 -3.49
C LEU A 138 1.18 -10.11 -2.11
N LEU A 139 -0.12 -9.85 -1.92
CA LEU A 139 -0.68 -9.43 -0.65
C LEU A 139 -0.61 -10.55 0.41
N TYR A 140 -1.03 -11.77 0.04
CA TYR A 140 -1.11 -12.91 0.97
C TYR A 140 0.23 -13.61 1.22
N THR A 141 1.22 -13.46 0.35
CA THR A 141 2.57 -14.02 0.53
C THR A 141 3.57 -13.03 1.15
N SER A 142 3.12 -11.86 1.58
CA SER A 142 3.98 -10.92 2.30
C SER A 142 4.58 -11.59 3.54
N PRO A 143 5.92 -11.65 3.68
CA PRO A 143 6.56 -12.34 4.79
C PRO A 143 6.16 -11.71 6.12
N SER A 144 5.96 -12.57 7.14
CA SER A 144 5.69 -12.08 8.49
C SER A 144 6.85 -11.21 9.00
N PRO A 145 6.61 -10.28 9.94
CA PRO A 145 7.69 -9.49 10.55
C PRO A 145 8.79 -10.35 11.19
N ARG A 146 8.48 -11.58 11.61
CA ARG A 146 9.44 -12.54 12.15
C ARG A 146 10.34 -13.12 11.07
N ASP A 147 9.79 -13.42 9.90
CA ASP A 147 10.56 -13.98 8.77
C ASP A 147 11.54 -12.96 8.20
N SER A 148 11.15 -11.68 8.17
CA SER A 148 12.06 -10.60 7.76
C SER A 148 13.22 -10.36 8.74
N ALA A 149 13.05 -10.67 10.02
CA ALA A 149 14.11 -10.59 11.03
C ALA A 149 15.10 -11.76 10.90
N LEU A 150 14.61 -12.97 10.59
CA LEU A 150 15.45 -14.16 10.41
C LEU A 150 16.34 -14.07 9.16
N SER A 151 15.87 -13.44 8.09
CA SER A 151 16.65 -13.24 6.86
C SER A 151 17.85 -12.29 7.01
N ARG A 152 17.97 -11.61 8.15
CA ARG A 152 19.07 -10.68 8.48
C ARG A 152 20.13 -11.27 9.43
N MET A 153 19.93 -12.49 9.91
CA MET A 153 21.00 -13.14 10.67
C MET A 153 22.14 -13.51 9.72
N PRO A 154 23.39 -13.05 9.98
CA PRO A 154 24.52 -13.53 9.22
C PRO A 154 24.57 -15.04 9.39
N SER A 155 24.68 -15.78 8.28
CA SER A 155 24.98 -17.19 8.31
C SER A 155 26.26 -17.33 9.12
N SER A 156 26.15 -17.89 10.31
CA SER A 156 27.32 -18.25 11.12
C SER A 156 28.16 -19.20 10.29
N ALA A 157 29.34 -18.69 9.94
CA ALA A 157 30.36 -19.49 9.33
C ALA A 157 30.78 -20.67 10.24
#